data_da1b6b4d0c20cb232a329b340cd9dfd3
#
_entry.id   da1b6b4d0c20cb232a329b340cd9dfd3
#
_cell.length_a   1.000
_cell.length_b   1.000
_cell.length_c   1.000
_cell.angle_alpha   90.00
_cell.angle_beta   90.00
_cell.angle_gamma   90.00
#
_symmetry.space_group_name_H-M   'P 1'
#
loop_
_entity.id
_entity.type
_entity.pdbx_description
1 polymer ?
#
loop_
_entity_poly.entity_id
_entity_poly.type
_entity_poly.pdbx_seq_one_letter_code
_entity_poly.pdbx_strand_id
1 'polypeptide(L)'
;MIVDSGLQHIADQMSDQSQAVMSHLAVGTGTNAETASQTALQTEIARVVLTSKTRSDKKAVYVGQFAAGVGTGALTEVGLLNAASAGDMLSRIVFPVKNKGPNDTLKITIEHTYARG
;
A
#
# COMPACT_ATOMS: atom_id res chain seq x y z
N MET A 1 0.61 -9.10 -0.62
CA MET A 1 1.11 -9.85 0.56
C MET A 1 1.32 -8.91 1.72
N ILE A 2 0.78 -9.23 2.87
CA ILE A 2 1.14 -8.54 4.12
C ILE A 2 2.55 -9.01 4.49
N VAL A 3 3.46 -8.05 4.70
CA VAL A 3 4.86 -8.36 5.02
C VAL A 3 5.07 -8.44 6.53
N ASP A 4 6.25 -8.88 6.98
CA ASP A 4 6.54 -9.06 8.40
C ASP A 4 6.38 -7.75 9.19
N SER A 5 6.87 -6.63 8.65
CA SER A 5 6.66 -5.32 9.31
C SER A 5 5.18 -4.97 9.42
N GLY A 6 4.37 -5.42 8.46
CA GLY A 6 2.91 -5.25 8.53
C GLY A 6 2.28 -6.06 9.63
N LEU A 7 2.69 -7.31 9.80
CA LEU A 7 2.20 -8.16 10.90
C LEU A 7 2.62 -7.57 12.25
N GLN A 8 3.84 -7.07 12.36
CA GLN A 8 4.31 -6.39 13.57
C GLN A 8 3.49 -5.14 13.85
N HIS A 9 3.14 -4.37 12.81
CA HIS A 9 2.30 -3.19 12.93
C HIS A 9 0.90 -3.55 13.45
N ILE A 10 0.31 -4.64 12.95
CA ILE A 10 -0.98 -5.13 13.44
C ILE A 10 -0.88 -5.48 14.92
N ALA A 11 0.16 -6.20 15.31
CA ALA A 11 0.39 -6.55 16.72
C ALA A 11 0.57 -5.29 17.58
N ASP A 12 1.29 -4.29 17.09
CA ASP A 12 1.48 -3.02 17.79
C ASP A 12 0.15 -2.29 17.98
N GLN A 13 -0.71 -2.25 16.95
CA GLN A 13 -2.02 -1.62 17.04
C GLN A 13 -2.92 -2.32 18.06
N MET A 14 -2.91 -3.64 18.08
CA MET A 14 -3.74 -4.41 18.99
C MET A 14 -3.24 -4.36 20.43
N SER A 15 -1.96 -4.02 20.64
CA SER A 15 -1.34 -3.91 21.97
C SER A 15 -1.06 -2.46 22.37
N ASP A 16 -1.62 -1.50 21.64
CA ASP A 16 -1.54 -0.06 21.94
C ASP A 16 -0.09 0.45 22.06
N GLN A 17 0.74 0.13 21.06
CA GLN A 17 2.13 0.58 21.01
C GLN A 17 2.30 1.94 20.32
N SER A 18 1.21 2.70 20.17
CA SER A 18 1.22 4.08 19.66
C SER A 18 1.74 4.22 18.23
N GLN A 19 1.49 3.22 17.37
CA GLN A 19 1.84 3.29 15.97
C GLN A 19 0.78 4.06 15.18
N ALA A 20 1.22 4.88 14.22
CA ALA A 20 0.30 5.55 13.30
C ALA A 20 -0.38 4.51 12.40
N VAL A 21 -1.68 4.68 12.16
CA VAL A 21 -2.44 3.79 11.26
C VAL A 21 -2.01 3.99 9.81
N MET A 22 -2.35 3.05 8.94
CA MET A 22 -2.07 3.18 7.50
C MET A 22 -2.73 4.43 6.97
N SER A 23 -1.98 5.23 6.22
CA SER A 23 -2.40 6.56 5.78
C SER A 23 -2.06 6.86 4.32
N HIS A 24 -1.18 6.10 3.70
CA HIS A 24 -0.67 6.39 2.36
C HIS A 24 -0.63 5.16 1.49
N LEU A 25 -0.79 5.40 0.18
CA LEU A 25 -0.65 4.40 -0.86
C LEU A 25 0.49 4.82 -1.78
N ALA A 26 1.42 3.91 -2.06
CA ALA A 26 2.54 4.18 -2.95
C ALA A 26 2.48 3.26 -4.16
N VAL A 27 2.93 3.74 -5.30
CA VAL A 27 3.08 2.95 -6.52
C VAL A 27 4.51 3.01 -7.02
N GLY A 28 4.92 1.99 -7.75
CA GLY A 28 6.25 1.89 -8.26
C GLY A 28 6.36 1.02 -9.50
N THR A 29 7.60 0.86 -9.96
CA THR A 29 7.95 0.12 -11.17
C THR A 29 8.78 -1.13 -10.89
N GLY A 30 8.88 -1.53 -9.62
CA GLY A 30 9.59 -2.74 -9.24
C GLY A 30 8.86 -3.99 -9.67
N THR A 31 9.61 -5.00 -10.10
CA THR A 31 9.07 -6.25 -10.64
C THR A 31 9.50 -7.49 -9.85
N ASN A 32 10.35 -7.34 -8.84
CA ASN A 32 10.77 -8.47 -8.01
C ASN A 32 9.57 -9.08 -7.27
N ALA A 33 9.65 -10.39 -7.02
CA ALA A 33 8.56 -11.07 -6.32
C ALA A 33 8.32 -10.50 -4.93
N GLU A 34 7.07 -10.58 -4.47
CA GLU A 34 6.71 -10.26 -3.09
C GLU A 34 7.38 -11.22 -2.14
N THR A 35 7.98 -10.69 -1.07
CA THR A 35 8.55 -11.50 0.02
C THR A 35 8.20 -10.90 1.36
N ALA A 36 8.09 -11.75 2.37
CA ALA A 36 7.69 -11.35 3.72
C ALA A 36 8.67 -10.36 4.38
N SER A 37 9.93 -10.39 3.98
CA SER A 37 10.98 -9.53 4.57
C SER A 37 11.04 -8.12 3.98
N GLN A 38 10.24 -7.81 2.97
CA GLN A 38 10.25 -6.49 2.35
C GLN A 38 9.67 -5.43 3.28
N THR A 39 10.31 -4.27 3.33
CA THR A 39 9.91 -3.14 4.18
C THR A 39 9.55 -1.90 3.37
N ALA A 40 9.70 -1.97 2.06
CA ALA A 40 9.43 -0.86 1.13
C ALA A 40 9.17 -1.40 -0.27
N LEU A 41 8.64 -0.56 -1.15
CA LEU A 41 8.57 -0.88 -2.58
C LEU A 41 9.99 -0.99 -3.16
N GLN A 42 10.14 -1.80 -4.19
CA GLN A 42 11.44 -1.92 -4.86
C GLN A 42 11.85 -0.60 -5.53
N THR A 43 10.91 0.04 -6.23
CA THR A 43 11.18 1.29 -6.96
C THR A 43 9.95 2.17 -6.85
N GLU A 44 9.79 2.83 -5.71
CA GLU A 44 8.67 3.74 -5.48
C GLU A 44 8.83 4.99 -6.34
N ILE A 45 7.76 5.39 -7.06
CA ILE A 45 7.76 6.60 -7.89
C ILE A 45 6.78 7.66 -7.42
N ALA A 46 5.75 7.29 -6.65
CA ALA A 46 4.79 8.26 -6.12
C ALA A 46 4.08 7.70 -4.90
N ARG A 47 3.64 8.61 -4.02
CA ARG A 47 2.90 8.25 -2.82
C ARG A 47 1.82 9.30 -2.59
N VAL A 48 0.60 8.84 -2.29
CA VAL A 48 -0.54 9.72 -2.02
C VAL A 48 -1.18 9.36 -0.69
N VAL A 49 -1.82 10.34 -0.06
CA VAL A 49 -2.63 10.10 1.12
C VAL A 49 -3.87 9.29 0.71
N LEU A 50 -4.31 8.37 1.57
CA LEU A 50 -5.52 7.59 1.32
C LEU A 50 -6.73 8.50 1.22
N THR A 51 -7.57 8.27 0.21
CA THR A 51 -8.85 8.95 0.07
C THR A 51 -9.84 8.47 1.13
N SER A 52 -9.81 7.15 1.42
CA SER A 52 -10.62 6.56 2.48
C SER A 52 -9.96 5.31 3.03
N LYS A 53 -10.30 4.99 4.28
CA LYS A 53 -9.96 3.75 4.95
C LYS A 53 -11.14 3.37 5.82
N THR A 54 -11.73 2.22 5.54
CA THR A 54 -12.97 1.77 6.18
C THR A 54 -12.90 0.29 6.53
N ARG A 55 -13.82 -0.13 7.37
CA ARG A 55 -14.01 -1.53 7.73
C ARG A 55 -15.34 -2.01 7.17
N SER A 56 -15.32 -3.18 6.54
CA SER A 56 -16.53 -3.87 6.11
C SER A 56 -16.43 -5.32 6.60
N ASP A 57 -17.21 -5.66 7.63
CA ASP A 57 -17.14 -6.96 8.33
C ASP A 57 -15.70 -7.20 8.86
N LYS A 58 -15.02 -8.22 8.38
CA LYS A 58 -13.64 -8.56 8.79
C LYS A 58 -12.61 -8.07 7.79
N LYS A 59 -12.95 -7.08 7.01
CA LYS A 59 -12.12 -6.57 5.91
C LYS A 59 -11.81 -5.10 6.12
N ALA A 60 -10.55 -4.74 6.00
CA ALA A 60 -10.13 -3.34 5.93
C ALA A 60 -10.01 -2.94 4.45
N VAL A 61 -10.60 -1.80 4.08
CA VAL A 61 -10.63 -1.32 2.70
C VAL A 61 -9.93 0.03 2.64
N TYR A 62 -8.91 0.12 1.78
CA TYR A 62 -8.10 1.31 1.60
C TYR A 62 -8.20 1.78 0.16
N VAL A 63 -8.50 3.06 -0.04
CA VAL A 63 -8.64 3.65 -1.37
C VAL A 63 -7.65 4.79 -1.51
N GLY A 64 -6.89 4.79 -2.61
CA GLY A 64 -6.01 5.88 -2.97
C GLY A 64 -6.20 6.26 -4.43
N GLN A 65 -6.00 7.54 -4.75
CA GLN A 65 -6.18 8.05 -6.10
C GLN A 65 -4.94 8.83 -6.53
N PHE A 66 -4.39 8.42 -7.67
CA PHE A 66 -3.24 9.08 -8.29
C PHE A 66 -3.77 9.93 -9.43
N ALA A 67 -3.76 11.25 -9.23
CA ALA A 67 -4.27 12.22 -10.21
C ALA A 67 -3.37 12.30 -11.43
N ALA A 68 -3.81 13.03 -12.46
CA ALA A 68 -3.00 13.30 -13.64
C ALA A 68 -1.64 13.89 -13.24
N GLY A 69 -0.57 13.38 -13.83
CA GLY A 69 0.80 13.80 -13.54
C GLY A 69 1.42 13.16 -12.29
N VAL A 70 0.65 12.40 -11.50
CA VAL A 70 1.15 11.73 -10.30
C VAL A 70 1.26 10.23 -10.56
N GLY A 71 2.45 9.67 -10.36
CA GLY A 71 2.70 8.25 -10.57
C GLY A 71 2.65 7.83 -12.04
N THR A 72 3.04 8.71 -12.97
CA THR A 72 3.09 8.40 -14.40
C THR A 72 4.18 7.37 -14.67
N GLY A 73 3.84 6.34 -15.43
CA GLY A 73 4.80 5.31 -15.81
C GLY A 73 4.18 3.92 -15.96
N ALA A 74 5.05 2.94 -16.12
CA ALA A 74 4.69 1.51 -16.23
C ALA A 74 4.63 0.92 -14.82
N LEU A 75 3.48 1.01 -14.18
CA LEU A 75 3.28 0.63 -12.78
C LEU A 75 3.17 -0.88 -12.64
N THR A 76 3.89 -1.43 -11.68
CA THR A 76 3.95 -2.89 -11.42
C THR A 76 3.85 -3.25 -9.94
N GLU A 77 3.89 -2.28 -9.03
CA GLU A 77 3.83 -2.54 -7.60
C GLU A 77 3.03 -1.46 -6.88
N VAL A 78 2.40 -1.84 -5.79
CA VAL A 78 1.70 -0.94 -4.90
C VAL A 78 1.98 -1.34 -3.46
N GLY A 79 2.11 -0.35 -2.58
CA GLY A 79 2.32 -0.57 -1.15
C GLY A 79 1.41 0.30 -0.31
N LEU A 80 1.11 -0.20 0.88
CA LEU A 80 0.29 0.50 1.87
C LEU A 80 1.19 0.84 3.06
N LEU A 81 1.28 2.12 3.39
CA LEU A 81 2.24 2.63 4.37
C LEU A 81 1.56 3.57 5.37
N ASN A 82 2.23 3.81 6.51
CA ASN A 82 1.67 4.64 7.58
C ASN A 82 2.30 6.03 7.69
N ALA A 83 3.02 6.48 6.68
CA ALA A 83 3.68 7.79 6.68
C ALA A 83 3.80 8.36 5.28
N ALA A 84 3.98 9.68 5.18
CA ALA A 84 4.18 10.37 3.91
C ALA A 84 5.52 10.06 3.27
N SER A 85 6.51 9.63 4.05
CA SER A 85 7.80 9.15 3.57
C SER A 85 8.33 8.12 4.55
N ALA A 86 9.11 7.15 4.08
CA ALA A 86 9.57 6.03 4.89
C ALA A 86 8.37 5.34 5.58
N GLY A 87 8.43 5.10 6.88
CA GLY A 87 7.34 4.52 7.66
C GLY A 87 7.25 3.01 7.52
N ASP A 88 6.25 2.42 8.18
CA ASP A 88 6.00 0.98 8.14
C ASP A 88 5.12 0.63 6.96
N MET A 89 5.53 -0.37 6.19
CA MET A 89 4.74 -0.93 5.10
C MET A 89 3.93 -2.11 5.62
N LEU A 90 2.59 -2.04 5.46
CA LEU A 90 1.71 -3.14 5.81
C LEU A 90 1.78 -4.25 4.78
N SER A 91 1.73 -3.88 3.51
CA SER A 91 1.65 -4.86 2.43
C SER A 91 2.26 -4.32 1.14
N ARG A 92 2.70 -5.24 0.30
CA ARG A 92 3.16 -4.98 -1.06
C ARG A 92 2.48 -5.95 -2.01
N ILE A 93 2.00 -5.44 -3.13
CA ILE A 93 1.35 -6.22 -4.16
C ILE A 93 2.04 -5.93 -5.49
N VAL A 94 2.44 -6.98 -6.19
CA VAL A 94 3.00 -6.92 -7.55
C VAL A 94 1.89 -7.33 -8.52
N PHE A 95 1.73 -6.57 -9.60
CA PHE A 95 0.68 -6.82 -10.57
C PHE A 95 1.24 -6.66 -11.99
N PRO A 96 0.53 -7.19 -13.02
CA PRO A 96 0.93 -6.97 -14.41
C PRO A 96 1.00 -5.49 -14.74
N VAL A 97 1.92 -5.10 -15.60
CA VAL A 97 2.16 -3.70 -15.98
C VAL A 97 0.86 -2.97 -16.28
N LYS A 98 0.67 -1.83 -15.59
CA LYS A 98 -0.38 -0.88 -15.89
C LYS A 98 0.26 0.45 -16.26
N ASN A 99 0.12 0.81 -17.53
CA ASN A 99 0.67 2.06 -18.04
C ASN A 99 -0.24 3.23 -17.64
N LYS A 100 0.30 4.15 -16.86
CA LYS A 100 -0.40 5.37 -16.47
C LYS A 100 0.23 6.54 -17.22
N GLY A 101 -0.52 7.12 -18.15
CA GLY A 101 -0.08 8.28 -18.90
C GLY A 101 -0.15 9.57 -18.08
N PRO A 102 0.42 10.68 -18.58
CA PRO A 102 0.49 11.93 -17.83
C PRO A 102 -0.86 12.59 -17.58
N ASN A 103 -1.88 12.23 -18.36
CA ASN A 103 -3.23 12.77 -18.21
C ASN A 103 -4.20 11.77 -17.57
N ASP A 104 -3.71 10.58 -17.20
CA ASP A 104 -4.55 9.53 -16.62
C ASP A 104 -4.69 9.71 -15.11
N THR A 105 -5.86 9.32 -14.59
CA THR A 105 -6.11 9.19 -13.16
C THR A 105 -6.24 7.71 -12.85
N LEU A 106 -5.58 7.25 -11.78
CA LEU A 106 -5.63 5.85 -11.34
C LEU A 106 -6.17 5.79 -9.92
N LYS A 107 -7.26 5.06 -9.75
CA LYS A 107 -7.81 4.75 -8.44
C LYS A 107 -7.43 3.30 -8.07
N ILE A 108 -6.86 3.12 -6.89
CA ILE A 108 -6.49 1.79 -6.39
C ILE A 108 -7.27 1.53 -5.10
N THR A 109 -7.89 0.36 -5.03
CA THR A 109 -8.54 -0.13 -3.82
C THR A 109 -7.80 -1.38 -3.36
N ILE A 110 -7.36 -1.37 -2.09
CA ILE A 110 -6.73 -2.54 -1.46
C ILE A 110 -7.65 -3.04 -0.36
N GLU A 111 -7.92 -4.34 -0.37
CA GLU A 111 -8.73 -4.99 0.64
C GLU A 111 -7.88 -6.03 1.37
N HIS A 112 -7.88 -5.98 2.70
CA HIS A 112 -7.26 -7.00 3.54
C HIS A 112 -8.34 -7.66 4.39
N THR A 113 -8.57 -8.94 4.13
CA THR A 113 -9.54 -9.74 4.89
C THR A 113 -8.79 -10.50 5.97
N TYR A 114 -9.27 -10.39 7.21
CA TYR A 114 -8.69 -11.07 8.37
C TYR A 114 -9.59 -12.25 8.74
N ALA A 115 -9.02 -13.44 8.73
CA ALA A 115 -9.75 -14.69 8.96
C ALA A 115 -9.00 -15.55 9.98
N ARG A 116 -9.75 -16.48 10.59
CA ARG A 116 -9.12 -17.50 11.45
C ARG A 116 -8.27 -18.40 10.56
N GLY A 117 -7.03 -18.58 11.00
CA GLY A 117 -6.07 -19.40 10.28
C GLY A 117 -6.11 -20.86 10.67
#